data_73c7a81b65b420d5ea9d9399e4096864
#
_entry.id   73c7a81b65b420d5ea9d9399e4096864
#
_cell.length_a   1.000
_cell.length_b   1.000
_cell.length_c   1.000
_cell.angle_alpha   90.00
_cell.angle_beta   90.00
_cell.angle_gamma   90.00
#
_symmetry.space_group_name_H-M   'P 1'
#
loop_
_entity.id
_entity.type
_entity.pdbx_description
1 polymer ?
#
loop_
_entity_poly.entity_id
_entity_poly.type
_entity_poly.pdbx_seq_one_letter_code
_entity_poly.pdbx_strand_id
1 'polypeptide(L)'
;MNYTIKEVARHNTPTDCWLIAHNKVYDVTKFIKKHPIGSAPIIKKAGTDCTVDYDFHPKSSKEVWEEYKIGYVNKPKESCCLIS
;
A
#
# COMPACT_ATOMS: atom_id res chain seq x y z
N MET A 1 6.09 1.41 -13.00
CA MET A 1 6.93 2.52 -12.55
C MET A 1 7.53 2.22 -11.18
N ASN A 2 8.59 2.91 -10.85
CA ASN A 2 9.23 2.74 -9.53
C ASN A 2 9.08 4.01 -8.71
N TYR A 3 8.74 3.84 -7.44
CA TYR A 3 8.55 4.94 -6.51
C TYR A 3 9.47 4.75 -5.31
N THR A 4 9.88 5.86 -4.71
CA THR A 4 10.66 5.80 -3.47
C THR A 4 9.69 5.70 -2.29
N ILE A 5 10.22 5.24 -1.15
CA ILE A 5 9.42 5.20 0.08
C ILE A 5 8.97 6.61 0.45
N LYS A 6 9.83 7.60 0.23
CA LYS A 6 9.48 9.00 0.48
C LYS A 6 8.32 9.47 -0.37
N GLU A 7 8.30 9.05 -1.63
CA GLU A 7 7.22 9.43 -2.53
C GLU A 7 5.90 8.83 -2.05
N VAL A 8 5.91 7.55 -1.71
CA VAL A 8 4.70 6.87 -1.25
C VAL A 8 4.20 7.52 0.05
N ALA A 9 5.11 7.90 0.93
CA ALA A 9 4.73 8.51 2.22
C ALA A 9 3.98 9.83 2.07
N ARG A 10 4.13 10.49 0.94
CA ARG A 10 3.42 11.75 0.67
C ARG A 10 1.93 11.53 0.39
N HIS A 11 1.57 10.32 -0.03
CA HIS A 11 0.19 9.98 -0.39
C HIS A 11 -0.49 9.30 0.78
N ASN A 12 -0.69 10.07 1.84
CA ASN A 12 -1.16 9.56 3.12
C ASN A 12 -2.44 10.21 3.62
N THR A 13 -3.29 10.67 2.71
CA THR A 13 -4.56 11.30 3.07
C THR A 13 -5.73 10.52 2.50
N PRO A 14 -6.95 10.73 3.02
CA PRO A 14 -8.13 10.05 2.49
C PRO A 14 -8.42 10.35 1.02
N THR A 15 -7.96 11.48 0.52
CA THR A 15 -8.18 11.86 -0.87
C THR A 15 -6.99 11.53 -1.77
N ASP A 16 -5.91 11.04 -1.18
CA ASP A 16 -4.71 10.68 -1.91
C ASP A 16 -3.99 9.62 -1.08
N CYS A 17 -4.37 8.37 -1.28
CA CYS A 17 -3.95 7.27 -0.40
C CYS A 17 -3.24 6.17 -1.16
N TRP A 18 -1.96 5.99 -0.90
CA TRP A 18 -1.16 4.91 -1.46
C TRP A 18 -0.74 3.95 -0.35
N LEU A 19 -0.67 2.66 -0.68
CA LEU A 19 -0.23 1.61 0.23
C LEU A 19 0.85 0.78 -0.44
N ILE A 20 1.71 0.17 0.39
CA ILE A 20 2.75 -0.75 -0.08
C ILE A 20 2.44 -2.14 0.43
N ALA A 21 2.52 -3.13 -0.46
CA ALA A 21 2.44 -4.53 -0.08
C ALA A 21 3.37 -5.33 -0.99
N HIS A 22 4.26 -6.12 -0.39
CA HIS A 22 5.24 -6.93 -1.13
C HIS A 22 6.01 -6.11 -2.17
N ASN A 23 6.45 -4.91 -1.75
CA ASN A 23 7.22 -3.98 -2.59
C ASN A 23 6.43 -3.44 -3.79
N LYS A 24 5.12 -3.63 -3.81
CA LYS A 24 4.26 -3.06 -4.84
C LYS A 24 3.50 -1.89 -4.28
N VAL A 25 3.27 -0.87 -5.10
CA VAL A 25 2.55 0.33 -4.70
C VAL A 25 1.13 0.28 -5.25
N TYR A 26 0.17 0.56 -4.39
CA TYR A 26 -1.24 0.56 -4.74
C TYR A 26 -1.85 1.92 -4.44
N ASP A 27 -2.47 2.54 -5.44
CA ASP A 27 -3.23 3.77 -5.24
C ASP A 27 -4.67 3.38 -4.95
N VAL A 28 -5.02 3.36 -3.67
CA VAL A 28 -6.33 2.88 -3.23
C VAL A 28 -7.30 4.03 -2.91
N THR A 29 -7.00 5.22 -3.38
CA THR A 29 -7.83 6.39 -3.10
C THR A 29 -9.30 6.14 -3.44
N LYS A 30 -9.56 5.58 -4.60
CA LYS A 30 -10.95 5.30 -5.02
C LYS A 30 -11.54 4.10 -4.31
N PHE A 31 -10.70 3.19 -3.85
CA PHE A 31 -11.17 1.99 -3.17
C PHE A 31 -11.65 2.29 -1.76
N ILE A 32 -11.16 3.34 -1.13
CA ILE A 32 -11.52 3.68 0.24
C ILE A 32 -13.03 3.71 0.44
N LYS A 33 -13.74 4.29 -0.49
CA LYS A 33 -15.20 4.39 -0.40
C LYS A 33 -15.91 3.05 -0.58
N LYS A 34 -15.24 2.08 -1.17
CA LYS A 34 -15.82 0.76 -1.45
C LYS A 34 -15.44 -0.28 -0.41
N HIS A 35 -14.59 0.07 0.55
CA HIS A 35 -14.14 -0.88 1.55
C HIS A 35 -15.30 -1.25 2.48
N PRO A 36 -15.62 -2.54 2.61
CA PRO A 36 -16.84 -2.96 3.32
C PRO A 36 -16.84 -2.67 4.82
N ILE A 37 -15.67 -2.59 5.43
CA ILE A 37 -15.55 -2.35 6.87
C ILE A 37 -15.38 -0.86 7.18
N GLY A 38 -15.33 -0.03 6.14
CA GLY A 38 -15.07 1.38 6.29
C GLY A 38 -13.64 1.74 5.93
N SER A 39 -13.37 3.01 5.87
CA SER A 39 -12.09 3.52 5.36
C SER A 39 -11.02 3.70 6.44
N ALA A 40 -11.39 3.74 7.71
CA ALA A 40 -10.44 4.04 8.78
C ALA A 40 -9.19 3.15 8.80
N PRO A 41 -9.31 1.82 8.67
CA PRO A 41 -8.12 0.96 8.67
C PRO A 41 -7.17 1.26 7.50
N ILE A 42 -7.72 1.61 6.36
CA ILE A 42 -6.93 1.94 5.17
C ILE A 42 -6.21 3.27 5.37
N ILE A 43 -6.94 4.27 5.82
CA ILE A 43 -6.39 5.60 6.03
C ILE A 43 -5.28 5.58 7.07
N LYS A 44 -5.44 4.77 8.10
CA LYS A 44 -4.45 4.65 9.16
C LYS A 44 -3.10 4.16 8.62
N LYS A 45 -3.11 3.35 7.58
CA LYS A 45 -1.89 2.80 6.98
C LYS A 45 -1.43 3.57 5.75
N ALA A 46 -2.14 4.63 5.38
CA ALA A 46 -1.84 5.38 4.18
C ALA A 46 -0.37 5.82 4.14
N GLY A 47 0.26 5.63 2.99
CA GLY A 47 1.64 6.01 2.78
C GLY A 47 2.65 5.07 3.43
N THR A 48 2.22 3.92 3.96
CA THR A 48 3.10 2.99 4.66
C THR A 48 3.04 1.58 4.07
N ASP A 49 3.92 0.72 4.55
CA ASP A 49 3.95 -0.68 4.16
C ASP A 49 2.93 -1.46 4.99
N CYS A 50 1.96 -2.03 4.32
CA CYS A 50 0.92 -2.82 4.97
C CYS A 50 0.91 -4.28 4.47
N THR A 51 2.10 -4.81 4.18
CA THR A 51 2.24 -6.18 3.70
C THR A 51 1.54 -7.20 4.60
N VAL A 52 1.69 -7.05 5.92
CA VAL A 52 1.07 -7.97 6.87
C VAL A 52 -0.45 -7.94 6.74
N ASP A 53 -1.01 -6.73 6.67
CA ASP A 53 -2.46 -6.59 6.51
C ASP A 53 -2.94 -7.15 5.18
N TYR A 54 -2.16 -6.92 4.14
CA TYR A 54 -2.47 -7.48 2.82
C TYR A 54 -2.53 -9.00 2.86
N ASP A 55 -1.58 -9.63 3.56
CA ASP A 55 -1.51 -11.08 3.62
C ASP A 55 -2.68 -11.71 4.38
N PHE A 56 -3.32 -10.96 5.25
CA PHE A 56 -4.51 -11.44 5.96
C PHE A 56 -5.77 -11.44 5.10
N HIS A 57 -5.72 -10.79 3.94
CA HIS A 57 -6.87 -10.77 3.05
C HIS A 57 -6.98 -12.09 2.28
N PRO A 58 -8.21 -12.52 1.96
CA PRO A 58 -8.38 -13.71 1.11
C PRO A 58 -7.94 -13.42 -0.31
N LYS A 59 -7.73 -14.48 -1.08
CA LYS A 59 -7.26 -14.38 -2.44
C LYS A 59 -8.14 -13.48 -3.31
N SER A 60 -9.45 -13.54 -3.13
CA SER A 60 -10.37 -12.73 -3.91
C SER A 60 -10.15 -11.24 -3.68
N SER A 61 -9.85 -10.85 -2.43
CA SER A 61 -9.55 -9.46 -2.13
C SER A 61 -8.21 -9.03 -2.72
N LYS A 62 -7.23 -9.93 -2.72
CA LYS A 62 -5.93 -9.64 -3.30
C LYS A 62 -6.03 -9.39 -4.81
N GLU A 63 -6.95 -10.06 -5.48
CA GLU A 63 -7.20 -9.82 -6.89
C GLU A 63 -7.74 -8.42 -7.14
N VAL A 64 -8.56 -7.92 -6.23
CA VAL A 64 -9.06 -6.56 -6.32
C VAL A 64 -7.92 -5.55 -6.21
N TRP A 65 -6.96 -5.82 -5.32
CA TRP A 65 -5.80 -4.95 -5.16
C TRP A 65 -5.02 -4.78 -6.45
N GLU A 66 -4.94 -5.82 -7.27
CA GLU A 66 -4.20 -5.76 -8.53
C GLU A 66 -4.70 -4.65 -9.45
N GLU A 67 -5.98 -4.33 -9.37
CA GLU A 67 -6.55 -3.27 -10.19
C GLU A 67 -6.04 -1.89 -9.78
N TYR A 68 -5.53 -1.77 -8.56
CA TYR A 68 -5.06 -0.49 -8.02
C TYR A 68 -3.54 -0.38 -8.00
N LYS A 69 -2.83 -1.41 -8.48
CA LYS A 69 -1.38 -1.37 -8.52
C LYS A 69 -0.89 -0.36 -9.55
N ILE A 70 -0.01 0.54 -9.12
CA ILE A 70 0.55 1.56 -10.00
C ILE A 70 2.04 1.39 -10.23
N GLY A 71 2.69 0.48 -9.51
CA GLY A 71 4.11 0.26 -9.71
C GLY A 71 4.74 -0.47 -8.54
N TYR A 72 6.01 -0.21 -8.34
CA TYR A 72 6.82 -0.88 -7.33
C TYR A 72 7.55 0.15 -6.49
N VAL A 73 7.81 -0.20 -5.23
CA VAL A 73 8.61 0.67 -4.38
C VAL A 73 10.07 0.26 -4.47
N ASN A 74 10.94 1.27 -4.55
CA ASN A 74 12.38 1.05 -4.63
C ASN A 74 12.96 1.24 -3.23
N LYS A 75 13.23 0.15 -2.52
CA LYS A 75 13.75 0.20 -1.16
C LYS A 75 15.27 0.25 -1.15
N PRO A 76 15.86 1.04 -0.23
CA PRO A 76 17.32 1.06 -0.08
C PRO A 76 17.82 -0.31 0.36
N LYS A 77 18.99 -0.68 -0.12
CA LYS A 77 19.59 -1.95 0.22
C LYS A 77 19.90 -2.09 1.70
N GLU A 78 20.32 -1.01 2.32
CA GLU A 78 20.68 -1.01 3.73
C GLU A 78 19.53 -1.42 4.63
N SER A 79 18.30 -1.23 4.20
CA SER A 79 17.19 -1.66 5.03
C SER A 79 17.21 -3.15 5.25
N CYS A 80 17.65 -3.90 4.28
CA CYS A 80 17.74 -5.35 4.41
C CYS A 80 18.84 -5.75 5.38
N CYS A 81 19.95 -5.04 5.35
CA CYS A 81 21.06 -5.33 6.22
C CYS A 81 20.71 -5.08 7.68
N LEU A 82 19.95 -4.05 7.94
CA LEU A 82 19.58 -3.70 9.31
C LEU A 82 18.67 -4.73 9.96
N ILE A 83 17.90 -5.42 9.15
CA ILE A 83 16.95 -6.39 9.64
C ILE A 83 17.63 -7.69 10.03
N SER A 84 18.68 -8.00 9.34
CA SER A 84 19.43 -9.23 9.61
C SER A 84 20.45 -9.09 10.74
#